data_6d43611e4567fc1d286e67c67cc169f5
#
_entry.id   6d43611e4567fc1d286e67c67cc169f5
#
_cell.length_a   1.000
_cell.length_b   1.000
_cell.length_c   1.000
_cell.angle_alpha   90.00
_cell.angle_beta   90.00
_cell.angle_gamma   90.00
#
_symmetry.space_group_name_H-M   'P 1'
#
loop_
_entity.id
_entity.type
_entity.pdbx_description
1 polymer ?
#
loop_
_entity_poly.entity_id
_entity_poly.type
_entity_poly.pdbx_seq_one_letter_code
_entity_poly.pdbx_strand_id
1 'polypeptide(L)'
;MEQKKLTELKKIAANVRLGIVEAVYSASSGHPGGSLSIAEALTYLYFEEMNIDPKNPKWADRDRLVLSKGHTSPALYSVLAHRGFFPVEDLKTFRRIDSYLQGHPDMKGTPGVDMTTGSLGLGISAACGMAKAAKIMGKDYRTYAIVGDGESQEGQVWEACMFAAHYKLDNFCMYLDWNGLQIDGKITDVMNPTPYKEKLEAFGFNVISIDAHDFEQIEAAFTAAKACKGKPTAIIAKSLKGKGVSYMEDQASWHGSAPNKEQYEQAVAEINAALAAL
;
A
#
# COMPACT_ATOMS: atom_id res chain seq x y z
N MET A 1 9.41 -18.03 -7.08
CA MET A 1 9.62 -16.97 -8.13
C MET A 1 10.91 -17.23 -8.90
N GLU A 2 10.96 -16.92 -10.22
CA GLU A 2 12.22 -17.00 -10.98
C GLU A 2 13.17 -15.89 -10.55
N GLN A 3 14.49 -16.19 -10.47
CA GLN A 3 15.50 -15.24 -9.99
C GLN A 3 15.56 -13.93 -10.80
N LYS A 4 15.35 -14.01 -12.12
CA LYS A 4 15.31 -12.82 -12.98
C LYS A 4 14.15 -11.89 -12.61
N LYS A 5 12.96 -12.47 -12.40
CA LYS A 5 11.76 -11.74 -11.97
C LYS A 5 11.94 -11.11 -10.59
N LEU A 6 12.52 -11.87 -9.64
CA LEU A 6 12.82 -11.35 -8.31
C LEU A 6 13.75 -10.13 -8.36
N THR A 7 14.82 -10.22 -9.16
CA THR A 7 15.76 -9.09 -9.34
C THR A 7 15.06 -7.87 -9.97
N GLU A 8 14.20 -8.08 -10.96
CA GLU A 8 13.44 -6.99 -11.61
C GLU A 8 12.49 -6.30 -10.61
N LEU A 9 11.74 -7.06 -9.84
CA LEU A 9 10.83 -6.51 -8.82
C LEU A 9 11.59 -5.73 -7.73
N LYS A 10 12.74 -6.23 -7.29
CA LYS A 10 13.61 -5.51 -6.35
C LYS A 10 14.10 -4.17 -6.92
N LYS A 11 14.47 -4.13 -8.21
CA LYS A 11 14.85 -2.88 -8.90
C LYS A 11 13.69 -1.90 -8.98
N ILE A 12 12.51 -2.38 -9.33
CA ILE A 12 11.30 -1.54 -9.38
C ILE A 12 10.99 -0.99 -7.98
N ALA A 13 11.02 -1.82 -6.92
CA ALA A 13 10.78 -1.37 -5.56
C ALA A 13 11.79 -0.31 -5.09
N ALA A 14 13.07 -0.44 -5.47
CA ALA A 14 14.08 0.58 -5.21
C ALA A 14 13.74 1.91 -5.92
N ASN A 15 13.34 1.86 -7.19
CA ASN A 15 12.90 3.05 -7.92
C ASN A 15 11.63 3.66 -7.29
N VAL A 16 10.68 2.85 -6.84
CA VAL A 16 9.50 3.33 -6.10
C VAL A 16 9.92 4.06 -4.83
N ARG A 17 10.92 3.55 -4.09
CA ARG A 17 11.47 4.25 -2.91
C ARG A 17 12.13 5.58 -3.27
N LEU A 18 12.90 5.65 -4.35
CA LEU A 18 13.46 6.92 -4.84
C LEU A 18 12.36 7.95 -5.12
N GLY A 19 11.28 7.54 -5.79
CA GLY A 19 10.15 8.41 -6.07
C GLY A 19 9.40 8.86 -4.79
N ILE A 20 9.28 8.00 -3.77
CA ILE A 20 8.71 8.37 -2.47
C ILE A 20 9.54 9.48 -1.81
N VAL A 21 10.86 9.29 -1.73
CA VAL A 21 11.76 10.24 -1.08
C VAL A 21 11.80 11.56 -1.85
N GLU A 22 11.84 11.51 -3.19
CA GLU A 22 11.78 12.67 -4.07
C GLU A 22 10.50 13.49 -3.87
N ALA A 23 9.34 12.85 -3.87
CA ALA A 23 8.06 13.51 -3.70
C ALA A 23 7.96 14.24 -2.36
N VAL A 24 8.32 13.55 -1.27
CA VAL A 24 8.26 14.10 0.09
C VAL A 24 9.27 15.24 0.28
N TYR A 25 10.50 15.09 -0.23
CA TYR A 25 11.53 16.12 -0.19
C TYR A 25 11.11 17.37 -0.97
N SER A 26 10.66 17.21 -2.22
CA SER A 26 10.25 18.33 -3.10
C SER A 26 9.08 19.14 -2.53
N ALA A 27 8.21 18.49 -1.76
CA ALA A 27 7.10 19.15 -1.08
C ALA A 27 7.47 19.73 0.29
N SER A 28 8.63 19.38 0.85
CA SER A 28 8.99 19.62 2.26
C SER A 28 7.88 19.17 3.23
N SER A 29 7.12 18.17 2.84
CA SER A 29 5.94 17.67 3.56
C SER A 29 5.51 16.29 3.03
N GLY A 30 5.05 15.40 3.89
CA GLY A 30 4.52 14.09 3.51
C GLY A 30 4.82 13.02 4.54
N HIS A 31 4.48 11.78 4.19
CA HIS A 31 4.56 10.64 5.10
C HIS A 31 5.50 9.56 4.54
N PRO A 32 6.84 9.71 4.69
CA PRO A 32 7.80 8.78 4.09
C PRO A 32 7.79 7.41 4.78
N GLY A 33 7.74 7.35 6.11
CA GLY A 33 7.90 6.10 6.85
C GLY A 33 6.92 5.02 6.46
N GLY A 34 5.62 5.32 6.49
CA GLY A 34 4.56 4.38 6.11
C GLY A 34 4.44 4.19 4.59
N SER A 35 5.02 5.08 3.77
CA SER A 35 5.13 4.91 2.33
C SER A 35 6.22 3.91 1.97
N LEU A 36 7.38 4.00 2.61
CA LEU A 36 8.51 3.10 2.38
C LEU A 36 8.23 1.66 2.83
N SER A 37 7.39 1.46 3.88
CA SER A 37 7.03 0.13 4.39
C SER A 37 6.26 -0.74 3.41
N ILE A 38 5.56 -0.14 2.43
CA ILE A 38 4.69 -0.85 1.47
C ILE A 38 5.21 -0.86 0.03
N ALA A 39 6.47 -0.49 -0.18
CA ALA A 39 7.04 -0.39 -1.53
C ALA A 39 7.01 -1.74 -2.27
N GLU A 40 7.34 -2.85 -1.62
CA GLU A 40 7.29 -4.19 -2.19
C GLU A 40 5.87 -4.62 -2.52
N ALA A 41 4.93 -4.41 -1.59
CA ALA A 41 3.54 -4.79 -1.77
C ALA A 41 2.91 -4.07 -2.97
N LEU A 42 3.10 -2.75 -3.07
CA LEU A 42 2.61 -1.96 -4.20
C LEU A 42 3.31 -2.35 -5.51
N THR A 43 4.63 -2.59 -5.46
CA THR A 43 5.37 -3.06 -6.64
C THR A 43 4.78 -4.38 -7.14
N TYR A 44 4.59 -5.37 -6.27
CA TYR A 44 4.04 -6.66 -6.67
C TYR A 44 2.61 -6.52 -7.20
N LEU A 45 1.75 -5.75 -6.54
CA LEU A 45 0.37 -5.52 -6.95
C LEU A 45 0.30 -4.91 -8.37
N TYR A 46 1.04 -3.85 -8.64
CA TYR A 46 0.94 -3.13 -9.91
C TYR A 46 1.71 -3.76 -11.06
N PHE A 47 2.74 -4.56 -10.80
CA PHE A 47 3.57 -5.14 -11.87
C PHE A 47 3.29 -6.62 -12.14
N GLU A 48 2.67 -7.35 -11.17
CA GLU A 48 2.46 -8.78 -11.29
C GLU A 48 1.03 -9.26 -11.02
N GLU A 49 0.38 -8.69 -10.00
CA GLU A 49 -0.85 -9.25 -9.46
C GLU A 49 -2.11 -8.73 -10.15
N MET A 50 -2.21 -7.40 -10.31
CA MET A 50 -3.42 -6.73 -10.75
C MET A 50 -3.57 -6.73 -12.26
N ASN A 51 -4.78 -7.02 -12.73
CA ASN A 51 -5.17 -6.85 -14.11
C ASN A 51 -5.54 -5.38 -14.36
N ILE A 52 -4.61 -4.60 -14.85
CA ILE A 52 -4.71 -3.15 -15.09
C ILE A 52 -4.07 -2.75 -16.42
N ASP A 53 -4.53 -1.64 -16.98
CA ASP A 53 -3.92 -1.02 -18.16
C ASP A 53 -3.64 0.48 -17.90
N PRO A 54 -2.36 0.90 -17.78
CA PRO A 54 -2.01 2.30 -17.60
C PRO A 54 -2.50 3.23 -18.69
N LYS A 55 -2.66 2.71 -19.93
CA LYS A 55 -3.18 3.47 -21.07
C LYS A 55 -4.71 3.63 -21.02
N ASN A 56 -5.38 2.81 -20.23
CA ASN A 56 -6.82 2.87 -20.02
C ASN A 56 -7.15 2.83 -18.50
N PRO A 57 -6.77 3.86 -17.73
CA PRO A 57 -6.91 3.88 -16.27
C PRO A 57 -8.35 3.82 -15.78
N LYS A 58 -9.32 4.03 -16.67
CA LYS A 58 -10.77 3.94 -16.39
C LYS A 58 -11.42 2.67 -16.90
N TRP A 59 -10.64 1.69 -17.36
CA TRP A 59 -11.16 0.40 -17.79
C TRP A 59 -12.09 -0.22 -16.73
N ALA A 60 -13.31 -0.53 -17.13
CA ALA A 60 -14.38 -0.92 -16.21
C ALA A 60 -14.13 -2.26 -15.51
N ASP A 61 -13.43 -3.18 -16.17
CA ASP A 61 -13.20 -4.54 -15.67
C ASP A 61 -11.79 -4.72 -15.07
N ARG A 62 -11.03 -3.62 -14.86
CA ARG A 62 -9.74 -3.67 -14.18
C ARG A 62 -9.89 -4.07 -12.72
N ASP A 63 -8.86 -4.62 -12.12
CA ASP A 63 -8.76 -4.74 -10.67
C ASP A 63 -8.69 -3.36 -9.98
N ARG A 64 -9.00 -3.31 -8.69
CA ARG A 64 -9.07 -2.07 -7.91
C ARG A 64 -8.11 -2.14 -6.73
N LEU A 65 -7.37 -1.04 -6.50
CA LEU A 65 -6.61 -0.83 -5.27
C LEU A 65 -7.14 0.37 -4.50
N VAL A 66 -7.45 0.17 -3.24
CA VAL A 66 -7.74 1.25 -2.29
C VAL A 66 -6.62 1.36 -1.28
N LEU A 67 -5.85 2.44 -1.35
CA LEU A 67 -4.88 2.78 -0.32
C LEU A 67 -5.63 3.40 0.86
N SER A 68 -6.09 2.56 1.82
CA SER A 68 -6.94 2.98 2.93
C SER A 68 -6.20 3.94 3.86
N LYS A 69 -4.93 3.69 4.19
CA LYS A 69 -4.02 4.64 4.83
C LYS A 69 -3.56 5.73 3.85
N GLY A 70 -4.50 6.60 3.44
CA GLY A 70 -4.32 7.55 2.34
C GLY A 70 -3.17 8.53 2.50
N HIS A 71 -2.70 8.77 3.72
CA HIS A 71 -1.53 9.61 3.99
C HIS A 71 -0.23 9.06 3.36
N THR A 72 -0.17 7.76 3.03
CA THR A 72 0.96 7.16 2.32
C THR A 72 0.84 7.27 0.79
N SER A 73 0.14 8.29 0.31
CA SER A 73 0.00 8.65 -1.10
C SER A 73 1.33 8.73 -1.88
N PRO A 74 2.48 9.15 -1.31
CA PRO A 74 3.75 9.13 -2.04
C PRO A 74 4.11 7.75 -2.59
N ALA A 75 3.81 6.66 -1.86
CA ALA A 75 4.05 5.31 -2.34
C ALA A 75 3.14 4.94 -3.52
N LEU A 76 1.84 5.27 -3.43
CA LEU A 76 0.90 5.02 -4.51
C LEU A 76 1.27 5.83 -5.76
N TYR A 77 1.58 7.11 -5.61
CA TYR A 77 1.96 7.95 -6.75
C TYR A 77 3.26 7.47 -7.39
N SER A 78 4.25 7.09 -6.60
CA SER A 78 5.50 6.57 -7.13
C SER A 78 5.30 5.29 -7.93
N VAL A 79 4.54 4.32 -7.41
CA VAL A 79 4.29 3.08 -8.16
C VAL A 79 3.45 3.32 -9.41
N LEU A 80 2.45 4.21 -9.37
CA LEU A 80 1.64 4.59 -10.53
C LEU A 80 2.49 5.24 -11.63
N ALA A 81 3.39 6.17 -11.27
CA ALA A 81 4.31 6.81 -12.20
C ALA A 81 5.24 5.77 -12.86
N HIS A 82 5.90 4.92 -12.08
CA HIS A 82 6.77 3.87 -12.60
C HIS A 82 6.01 2.80 -13.42
N ARG A 83 4.72 2.59 -13.14
CA ARG A 83 3.85 1.72 -13.94
C ARG A 83 3.40 2.38 -15.25
N GLY A 84 3.58 3.69 -15.41
CA GLY A 84 3.30 4.43 -16.64
C GLY A 84 1.91 5.06 -16.71
N PHE A 85 1.26 5.34 -15.57
CA PHE A 85 -0.01 6.09 -15.53
C PHE A 85 0.21 7.58 -15.78
N PHE A 86 1.37 8.12 -15.41
CA PHE A 86 1.81 9.51 -15.62
C PHE A 86 3.34 9.60 -15.53
N PRO A 87 3.97 10.71 -15.96
CA PRO A 87 5.42 10.87 -15.93
C PRO A 87 6.00 10.81 -14.52
N VAL A 88 7.16 10.16 -14.36
CA VAL A 88 7.86 10.06 -13.05
C VAL A 88 8.28 11.45 -12.54
N GLU A 89 8.59 12.36 -13.45
CA GLU A 89 8.99 13.74 -13.13
C GLU A 89 7.91 14.52 -12.38
N ASP A 90 6.64 14.17 -12.57
CA ASP A 90 5.51 14.82 -11.91
C ASP A 90 5.51 14.58 -10.39
N LEU A 91 6.22 13.56 -9.89
CA LEU A 91 6.39 13.32 -8.45
C LEU A 91 6.95 14.55 -7.71
N LYS A 92 7.75 15.39 -8.39
CA LYS A 92 8.28 16.65 -7.85
C LYS A 92 7.20 17.72 -7.61
N THR A 93 6.00 17.52 -8.15
CA THR A 93 4.87 18.43 -7.97
C THR A 93 3.96 18.04 -6.80
N PHE A 94 4.30 16.97 -6.08
CA PHE A 94 3.52 16.48 -4.94
C PHE A 94 3.15 17.60 -3.97
N ARG A 95 1.88 17.68 -3.58
CA ARG A 95 1.29 18.71 -2.68
C ARG A 95 1.37 20.16 -3.17
N ARG A 96 1.77 20.44 -4.41
CA ARG A 96 1.65 21.78 -4.95
C ARG A 96 0.18 22.09 -5.27
N ILE A 97 -0.18 23.38 -5.19
CA ILE A 97 -1.58 23.81 -5.34
C ILE A 97 -2.18 23.49 -6.71
N ASP A 98 -1.36 23.47 -7.73
CA ASP A 98 -1.72 23.22 -9.14
C ASP A 98 -1.46 21.77 -9.58
N SER A 99 -0.97 20.91 -8.68
CA SER A 99 -0.69 19.53 -8.97
C SER A 99 -1.91 18.65 -8.75
N TYR A 100 -2.05 17.62 -9.59
CA TYR A 100 -3.02 16.54 -9.35
C TYR A 100 -2.54 15.50 -8.32
N LEU A 101 -1.27 15.59 -7.89
CA LEU A 101 -0.68 14.73 -6.85
C LEU A 101 -0.88 15.36 -5.46
N GLN A 102 -2.08 15.27 -4.96
CA GLN A 102 -2.46 15.84 -3.68
C GLN A 102 -1.92 15.05 -2.48
N GLY A 103 -1.96 15.62 -1.27
CA GLY A 103 -1.44 14.98 -0.05
C GLY A 103 -2.10 13.66 0.32
N HIS A 104 -3.31 13.43 -0.16
CA HIS A 104 -4.06 12.17 -0.10
C HIS A 104 -4.56 11.81 -1.51
N PRO A 105 -4.77 10.52 -1.83
CA PRO A 105 -5.21 10.11 -3.16
C PRO A 105 -6.55 10.74 -3.54
N ASP A 106 -6.63 11.28 -4.76
CA ASP A 106 -7.87 11.79 -5.34
C ASP A 106 -8.21 11.04 -6.63
N MET A 107 -9.31 10.27 -6.61
CA MET A 107 -9.75 9.46 -7.75
C MET A 107 -10.25 10.30 -8.95
N LYS A 108 -10.54 11.59 -8.73
CA LYS A 108 -11.03 12.48 -9.80
C LYS A 108 -9.87 13.11 -10.56
N GLY A 109 -8.80 13.45 -9.87
CA GLY A 109 -7.67 14.18 -10.44
C GLY A 109 -6.50 13.30 -10.86
N THR A 110 -6.21 12.20 -10.13
CA THR A 110 -5.00 11.40 -10.33
C THR A 110 -5.27 10.14 -11.15
N PRO A 111 -4.64 9.97 -12.34
CA PRO A 111 -4.78 8.74 -13.12
C PRO A 111 -4.34 7.50 -12.34
N GLY A 112 -5.15 6.43 -12.38
CA GLY A 112 -4.85 5.16 -11.71
C GLY A 112 -5.24 5.10 -10.23
N VAL A 113 -5.73 6.18 -9.64
CA VAL A 113 -6.31 6.17 -8.30
C VAL A 113 -7.77 5.72 -8.35
N ASP A 114 -8.09 4.64 -7.66
CA ASP A 114 -9.43 4.04 -7.68
C ASP A 114 -10.39 4.63 -6.64
N MET A 115 -9.86 5.20 -5.54
CA MET A 115 -10.66 5.79 -4.46
C MET A 115 -9.94 6.96 -3.80
N THR A 116 -10.67 8.05 -3.58
CA THR A 116 -10.24 9.15 -2.72
C THR A 116 -10.25 8.67 -1.27
N THR A 117 -9.10 8.77 -0.58
CA THR A 117 -8.93 8.33 0.81
C THR A 117 -8.22 9.40 1.63
N GLY A 118 -8.17 9.23 2.96
CA GLY A 118 -7.54 10.19 3.89
C GLY A 118 -8.09 10.06 5.30
N SER A 119 -9.41 9.91 5.45
CA SER A 119 -10.01 9.54 6.73
C SER A 119 -9.77 8.05 6.97
N LEU A 120 -8.97 7.73 8.00
CA LEU A 120 -8.59 6.35 8.32
C LEU A 120 -9.82 5.48 8.60
N GLY A 121 -9.74 4.21 8.19
CA GLY A 121 -10.83 3.24 8.34
C GLY A 121 -11.90 3.29 7.25
N LEU A 122 -12.06 4.40 6.51
CA LEU A 122 -13.10 4.51 5.48
C LEU A 122 -12.73 3.82 4.15
N GLY A 123 -11.44 3.81 3.80
CA GLY A 123 -10.99 3.23 2.54
C GLY A 123 -11.31 1.75 2.40
N ILE A 124 -11.12 0.97 3.45
CA ILE A 124 -11.44 -0.47 3.45
C ILE A 124 -12.93 -0.73 3.22
N SER A 125 -13.83 0.12 3.75
CA SER A 125 -15.28 0.02 3.53
C SER A 125 -15.63 0.25 2.06
N ALA A 126 -15.02 1.26 1.43
CA ALA A 126 -15.18 1.51 0.01
C ALA A 126 -14.68 0.32 -0.84
N ALA A 127 -13.53 -0.27 -0.48
CA ALA A 127 -12.99 -1.45 -1.14
C ALA A 127 -13.94 -2.66 -1.03
N CYS A 128 -14.52 -2.91 0.14
CA CYS A 128 -15.54 -3.94 0.32
C CYS A 128 -16.78 -3.68 -0.55
N GLY A 129 -17.21 -2.42 -0.66
CA GLY A 129 -18.29 -2.00 -1.56
C GLY A 129 -17.98 -2.30 -3.03
N MET A 130 -16.76 -2.00 -3.49
CA MET A 130 -16.31 -2.32 -4.86
C MET A 130 -16.31 -3.84 -5.11
N ALA A 131 -15.79 -4.64 -4.17
CA ALA A 131 -15.80 -6.09 -4.27
C ALA A 131 -17.21 -6.67 -4.30
N LYS A 132 -18.12 -6.12 -3.49
CA LYS A 132 -19.54 -6.51 -3.49
C LYS A 132 -20.22 -6.12 -4.81
N ALA A 133 -19.94 -4.93 -5.35
CA ALA A 133 -20.46 -4.47 -6.63
C ALA A 133 -20.03 -5.39 -7.77
N ALA A 134 -18.77 -5.86 -7.82
CA ALA A 134 -18.33 -6.85 -8.78
C ALA A 134 -19.22 -8.09 -8.77
N LYS A 135 -19.47 -8.66 -7.57
CA LYS A 135 -20.32 -9.86 -7.43
C LYS A 135 -21.78 -9.60 -7.88
N ILE A 136 -22.34 -8.44 -7.57
CA ILE A 136 -23.71 -8.08 -8.00
C ILE A 136 -23.79 -7.96 -9.52
N MET A 137 -22.77 -7.37 -10.14
CA MET A 137 -22.70 -7.13 -11.58
C MET A 137 -22.21 -8.35 -12.40
N GLY A 138 -21.84 -9.47 -11.73
CA GLY A 138 -21.26 -10.62 -12.39
C GLY A 138 -19.89 -10.34 -13.04
N LYS A 139 -19.08 -9.48 -12.41
CA LYS A 139 -17.73 -9.12 -12.86
C LYS A 139 -16.66 -9.89 -12.06
N ASP A 140 -15.54 -10.18 -12.73
CA ASP A 140 -14.47 -11.00 -12.17
C ASP A 140 -13.33 -10.20 -11.53
N TYR A 141 -13.38 -8.85 -11.56
CA TYR A 141 -12.32 -8.04 -11.00
C TYR A 141 -12.19 -8.22 -9.48
N ARG A 142 -10.98 -8.12 -9.02
CA ARG A 142 -10.62 -8.18 -7.62
C ARG A 142 -10.43 -6.78 -7.03
N THR A 143 -10.59 -6.70 -5.73
CA THR A 143 -10.34 -5.46 -4.98
C THR A 143 -9.35 -5.71 -3.86
N TYR A 144 -8.33 -4.86 -3.81
CA TYR A 144 -7.28 -4.88 -2.80
C TYR A 144 -7.39 -3.63 -1.93
N ALA A 145 -7.18 -3.77 -0.61
CA ALA A 145 -7.09 -2.63 0.29
C ALA A 145 -5.80 -2.71 1.11
N ILE A 146 -5.02 -1.63 1.14
CA ILE A 146 -3.87 -1.52 2.03
C ILE A 146 -4.28 -0.72 3.25
N VAL A 147 -4.25 -1.38 4.41
CA VAL A 147 -4.65 -0.85 5.72
C VAL A 147 -3.41 -0.76 6.62
N GLY A 148 -3.25 0.33 7.36
CA GLY A 148 -2.19 0.47 8.36
C GLY A 148 -2.56 -0.21 9.69
N ASP A 149 -1.56 -0.59 10.45
CA ASP A 149 -1.77 -1.16 11.79
C ASP A 149 -2.36 -0.15 12.77
N GLY A 150 -1.88 1.09 12.77
CA GLY A 150 -2.51 2.19 13.53
C GLY A 150 -3.93 2.51 13.02
N GLU A 151 -4.17 2.44 11.71
CA GLU A 151 -5.50 2.59 11.11
C GLU A 151 -6.48 1.51 11.61
N SER A 152 -6.00 0.31 11.90
CA SER A 152 -6.84 -0.79 12.40
C SER A 152 -7.44 -0.54 13.79
N GLN A 153 -7.06 0.55 14.47
CA GLN A 153 -7.69 1.00 15.72
C GLN A 153 -9.06 1.65 15.47
N GLU A 154 -9.34 2.06 14.22
CA GLU A 154 -10.65 2.57 13.83
C GLU A 154 -11.71 1.43 13.82
N GLY A 155 -12.85 1.65 14.50
CA GLY A 155 -13.95 0.68 14.54
C GLY A 155 -14.47 0.30 13.16
N GLN A 156 -14.46 1.26 12.23
CA GLN A 156 -14.87 1.10 10.83
C GLN A 156 -14.11 -0.03 10.10
N VAL A 157 -12.84 -0.26 10.44
CA VAL A 157 -12.06 -1.38 9.85
C VAL A 157 -12.71 -2.71 10.20
N TRP A 158 -13.12 -2.90 11.45
CA TRP A 158 -13.75 -4.15 11.91
C TRP A 158 -15.18 -4.31 11.40
N GLU A 159 -15.92 -3.22 11.25
CA GLU A 159 -17.23 -3.23 10.58
C GLU A 159 -17.10 -3.67 9.12
N ALA A 160 -16.10 -3.16 8.40
CA ALA A 160 -15.81 -3.60 7.03
C ALA A 160 -15.40 -5.07 6.97
N CYS A 161 -14.62 -5.56 7.94
CA CYS A 161 -14.26 -6.98 8.02
C CYS A 161 -15.50 -7.87 8.23
N MET A 162 -16.41 -7.47 9.11
CA MET A 162 -17.69 -8.18 9.34
C MET A 162 -18.52 -8.23 8.05
N PHE A 163 -18.63 -7.10 7.35
CA PHE A 163 -19.33 -7.02 6.06
C PHE A 163 -18.69 -7.94 5.00
N ALA A 164 -17.38 -7.89 4.84
CA ALA A 164 -16.67 -8.71 3.85
C ALA A 164 -16.87 -10.20 4.10
N ALA A 165 -16.78 -10.65 5.34
CA ALA A 165 -16.99 -12.04 5.72
C ALA A 165 -18.45 -12.48 5.53
N HIS A 166 -19.42 -11.66 5.97
CA HIS A 166 -20.85 -11.96 5.80
C HIS A 166 -21.22 -12.19 4.33
N TYR A 167 -20.74 -11.31 3.44
CA TYR A 167 -21.01 -11.43 2.01
C TYR A 167 -20.06 -12.36 1.25
N LYS A 168 -19.16 -13.05 1.96
CA LYS A 168 -18.19 -14.01 1.39
C LYS A 168 -17.43 -13.41 0.20
N LEU A 169 -16.85 -12.22 0.41
CA LEU A 169 -16.15 -11.46 -0.63
C LEU A 169 -14.78 -12.10 -0.93
N ASP A 170 -14.76 -13.23 -1.61
CA ASP A 170 -13.53 -13.94 -1.99
C ASP A 170 -12.73 -13.26 -3.11
N ASN A 171 -13.30 -12.20 -3.69
CA ASN A 171 -12.63 -11.25 -4.58
C ASN A 171 -12.07 -10.02 -3.85
N PHE A 172 -12.09 -9.99 -2.52
CA PHE A 172 -11.52 -8.95 -1.68
C PHE A 172 -10.29 -9.47 -0.94
N CYS A 173 -9.21 -8.71 -0.96
CA CYS A 173 -7.99 -8.97 -0.21
C CYS A 173 -7.56 -7.73 0.56
N MET A 174 -7.51 -7.82 1.90
CA MET A 174 -6.92 -6.82 2.78
C MET A 174 -5.44 -7.13 2.97
N TYR A 175 -4.57 -6.15 2.73
CA TYR A 175 -3.16 -6.17 3.11
C TYR A 175 -2.97 -5.28 4.32
N LEU A 176 -2.67 -5.86 5.49
CA LEU A 176 -2.40 -5.14 6.72
C LEU A 176 -0.89 -4.86 6.82
N ASP A 177 -0.51 -3.60 6.64
CA ASP A 177 0.86 -3.13 6.85
C ASP A 177 1.14 -3.03 8.35
N TRP A 178 1.68 -4.09 8.93
CA TRP A 178 2.01 -4.17 10.34
C TRP A 178 3.46 -3.73 10.57
N ASN A 179 3.69 -2.42 10.61
CA ASN A 179 5.01 -1.84 10.86
C ASN A 179 5.30 -1.56 12.36
N GLY A 180 4.30 -1.68 13.23
CA GLY A 180 4.42 -1.58 14.67
C GLY A 180 4.45 -0.16 15.23
N LEU A 181 4.38 0.88 14.38
CA LEU A 181 4.52 2.28 14.77
C LEU A 181 3.39 3.16 14.23
N GLN A 182 2.88 4.04 15.08
CA GLN A 182 2.03 5.16 14.70
C GLN A 182 2.69 6.50 15.07
N ILE A 183 1.97 7.63 14.93
CA ILE A 183 2.51 8.99 15.16
C ILE A 183 3.21 9.10 16.51
N ASP A 184 2.56 8.64 17.59
CA ASP A 184 2.97 8.86 18.97
C ASP A 184 3.88 7.75 19.53
N GLY A 185 4.24 6.74 18.73
CA GLY A 185 5.11 5.66 19.15
C GLY A 185 4.66 4.26 18.73
N LYS A 186 5.00 3.26 19.54
CA LYS A 186 4.60 1.86 19.26
C LYS A 186 3.10 1.70 19.38
N ILE A 187 2.49 1.01 18.43
CA ILE A 187 1.04 0.77 18.45
C ILE A 187 0.58 0.02 19.71
N THR A 188 1.45 -0.84 20.26
CA THR A 188 1.18 -1.58 21.50
C THR A 188 1.11 -0.71 22.73
N ASP A 189 1.81 0.43 22.72
CA ASP A 189 1.89 1.35 23.86
C ASP A 189 0.81 2.44 23.78
N VAL A 190 0.43 2.83 22.55
CA VAL A 190 -0.60 3.85 22.31
C VAL A 190 -2.00 3.27 22.41
N MET A 191 -2.33 2.29 21.55
CA MET A 191 -3.60 1.55 21.57
C MET A 191 -3.39 0.21 20.85
N ASN A 192 -3.21 -0.87 21.61
CA ASN A 192 -2.85 -2.18 21.08
C ASN A 192 -3.98 -2.86 20.30
N PRO A 193 -3.90 -2.97 18.97
CA PRO A 193 -4.92 -3.62 18.15
C PRO A 193 -4.70 -5.15 18.00
N THR A 194 -3.59 -5.69 18.52
CA THR A 194 -3.28 -7.14 18.43
C THR A 194 -4.17 -7.97 19.38
N PRO A 195 -4.29 -9.29 19.21
CA PRO A 195 -3.70 -10.11 18.14
C PRO A 195 -4.52 -10.01 16.83
N TYR A 196 -3.85 -9.73 15.71
CA TYR A 196 -4.53 -9.55 14.41
C TYR A 196 -5.08 -10.85 13.84
N LYS A 197 -4.26 -11.92 13.88
CA LYS A 197 -4.59 -13.19 13.25
C LYS A 197 -5.89 -13.77 13.84
N GLU A 198 -5.94 -13.91 15.13
CA GLU A 198 -7.07 -14.47 15.85
C GLU A 198 -8.35 -13.65 15.66
N LYS A 199 -8.22 -12.31 15.65
CA LYS A 199 -9.36 -11.41 15.41
C LYS A 199 -9.90 -11.59 14.00
N LEU A 200 -9.04 -11.57 12.97
CA LEU A 200 -9.45 -11.69 11.57
C LEU A 200 -9.99 -13.09 11.26
N GLU A 201 -9.41 -14.15 11.85
CA GLU A 201 -9.94 -15.51 11.75
C GLU A 201 -11.34 -15.59 12.40
N ALA A 202 -11.55 -14.97 13.56
CA ALA A 202 -12.86 -14.90 14.23
C ALA A 202 -13.90 -14.14 13.40
N PHE A 203 -13.51 -13.13 12.62
CA PHE A 203 -14.38 -12.49 11.63
C PHE A 203 -14.66 -13.37 10.40
N GLY A 204 -13.97 -14.50 10.22
CA GLY A 204 -14.19 -15.42 9.10
C GLY A 204 -13.29 -15.20 7.89
N PHE A 205 -12.19 -14.49 8.04
CA PHE A 205 -11.19 -14.34 7.00
C PHE A 205 -10.32 -15.57 6.82
N ASN A 206 -9.82 -15.78 5.62
CA ASN A 206 -8.60 -16.55 5.38
C ASN A 206 -7.42 -15.64 5.72
N VAL A 207 -6.58 -16.04 6.68
CA VAL A 207 -5.49 -15.20 7.19
C VAL A 207 -4.13 -15.77 6.83
N ILE A 208 -3.27 -14.94 6.25
CA ILE A 208 -1.91 -15.32 5.84
C ILE A 208 -0.94 -14.30 6.45
N SER A 209 0.10 -14.77 7.15
CA SER A 209 1.14 -13.91 7.72
C SER A 209 2.42 -14.02 6.91
N ILE A 210 3.05 -12.89 6.58
CA ILE A 210 4.26 -12.82 5.76
C ILE A 210 5.25 -11.78 6.29
N ASP A 211 6.51 -11.89 5.85
CA ASP A 211 7.44 -10.77 5.80
C ASP A 211 7.07 -9.87 4.60
N ALA A 212 6.80 -8.59 4.87
CA ALA A 212 6.40 -7.60 3.87
C ALA A 212 7.51 -7.25 2.85
N HIS A 213 8.76 -7.62 3.14
CA HIS A 213 9.93 -7.31 2.31
C HIS A 213 10.46 -8.53 1.54
N ASP A 214 9.76 -9.67 1.62
CA ASP A 214 10.06 -10.89 0.89
C ASP A 214 9.07 -11.08 -0.27
N PHE A 215 9.53 -10.84 -1.50
CA PHE A 215 8.71 -10.98 -2.70
C PHE A 215 8.20 -12.40 -2.95
N GLU A 216 8.91 -13.44 -2.49
CA GLU A 216 8.46 -14.82 -2.67
C GLU A 216 7.28 -15.13 -1.72
N GLN A 217 7.32 -14.61 -0.49
CA GLN A 217 6.19 -14.69 0.43
C GLN A 217 5.00 -13.85 -0.04
N ILE A 218 5.25 -12.65 -0.60
CA ILE A 218 4.21 -11.79 -1.19
C ILE A 218 3.51 -12.54 -2.34
N GLU A 219 4.26 -13.11 -3.29
CA GLU A 219 3.72 -13.91 -4.41
C GLU A 219 2.88 -15.08 -3.90
N ALA A 220 3.40 -15.85 -2.95
CA ALA A 220 2.70 -16.99 -2.38
C ALA A 220 1.39 -16.57 -1.69
N ALA A 221 1.40 -15.45 -0.95
CA ALA A 221 0.23 -14.95 -0.24
C ALA A 221 -0.87 -14.49 -1.20
N PHE A 222 -0.56 -13.71 -2.24
CA PHE A 222 -1.55 -13.28 -3.22
C PHE A 222 -2.06 -14.46 -4.07
N THR A 223 -1.20 -15.41 -4.41
CA THR A 223 -1.62 -16.66 -5.08
C THR A 223 -2.62 -17.44 -4.23
N ALA A 224 -2.34 -17.62 -2.94
CA ALA A 224 -3.25 -18.28 -2.01
C ALA A 224 -4.55 -17.49 -1.81
N ALA A 225 -4.49 -16.16 -1.79
CA ALA A 225 -5.67 -15.30 -1.72
C ALA A 225 -6.59 -15.45 -2.94
N LYS A 226 -6.02 -15.60 -4.15
CA LYS A 226 -6.81 -15.89 -5.37
C LYS A 226 -7.44 -17.28 -5.36
N ALA A 227 -6.75 -18.25 -4.80
CA ALA A 227 -7.24 -19.62 -4.70
C ALA A 227 -8.34 -19.78 -3.63
N CYS A 228 -8.38 -18.94 -2.60
CA CYS A 228 -9.38 -19.01 -1.55
C CYS A 228 -10.75 -18.61 -2.09
N LYS A 229 -11.76 -19.49 -1.85
CA LYS A 229 -13.14 -19.26 -2.28
C LYS A 229 -14.08 -19.19 -1.07
N GLY A 230 -15.11 -18.36 -1.20
CA GLY A 230 -16.16 -18.21 -0.19
C GLY A 230 -15.74 -17.45 1.08
N LYS A 231 -14.51 -16.91 1.13
CA LYS A 231 -14.00 -16.08 2.23
C LYS A 231 -13.14 -14.94 1.71
N PRO A 232 -13.21 -13.75 2.32
CA PRO A 232 -12.20 -12.70 2.08
C PRO A 232 -10.85 -13.17 2.63
N THR A 233 -9.76 -12.61 2.08
CA THR A 233 -8.40 -12.88 2.59
C THR A 233 -7.82 -11.65 3.26
N ALA A 234 -7.13 -11.85 4.38
CA ALA A 234 -6.29 -10.86 5.02
C ALA A 234 -4.83 -11.34 5.01
N ILE A 235 -3.95 -10.52 4.43
CA ILE A 235 -2.51 -10.73 4.48
C ILE A 235 -1.96 -9.81 5.58
N ILE A 236 -1.47 -10.41 6.67
CA ILE A 236 -0.80 -9.70 7.76
C ILE A 236 0.68 -9.62 7.40
N ALA A 237 1.12 -8.47 6.96
CA ALA A 237 2.47 -8.26 6.46
C ALA A 237 3.32 -7.54 7.51
N LYS A 238 4.23 -8.27 8.15
CA LYS A 238 5.18 -7.68 9.08
C LYS A 238 6.19 -6.86 8.30
N SER A 239 6.15 -5.56 8.47
CA SER A 239 6.97 -4.60 7.74
C SER A 239 7.86 -3.78 8.67
N LEU A 240 8.79 -3.04 8.07
CA LEU A 240 9.64 -2.08 8.74
C LEU A 240 9.29 -0.68 8.25
N LYS A 241 8.81 0.18 9.16
CA LYS A 241 8.54 1.59 8.86
C LYS A 241 9.83 2.26 8.41
N GLY A 242 9.80 2.99 7.28
CA GLY A 242 11.00 3.66 6.75
C GLY A 242 11.97 2.77 5.98
N LYS A 243 11.55 1.56 5.58
CA LYS A 243 12.39 0.53 4.94
C LYS A 243 13.23 1.04 3.78
N GLY A 244 14.56 0.80 3.87
CA GLY A 244 15.54 1.14 2.84
C GLY A 244 16.19 2.51 3.03
N VAL A 245 15.89 3.22 4.13
CA VAL A 245 16.54 4.48 4.51
C VAL A 245 16.95 4.37 5.98
N SER A 246 18.22 4.22 6.25
CA SER A 246 18.76 3.81 7.55
C SER A 246 18.29 4.66 8.73
N TYR A 247 18.24 5.97 8.58
CA TYR A 247 17.82 6.90 9.63
C TYR A 247 16.29 7.02 9.78
N MET A 248 15.50 6.43 8.85
CA MET A 248 14.04 6.36 8.94
C MET A 248 13.54 5.02 9.48
N GLU A 249 14.35 3.96 9.38
CA GLU A 249 13.95 2.61 9.78
C GLU A 249 13.60 2.56 11.28
N ASP A 250 12.43 2.02 11.59
CA ASP A 250 11.89 1.85 12.95
C ASP A 250 11.81 3.15 13.78
N GLN A 251 11.63 4.30 13.12
CA GLN A 251 11.52 5.60 13.78
C GLN A 251 10.12 6.21 13.61
N ALA A 252 9.39 6.39 14.73
CA ALA A 252 8.07 7.00 14.74
C ALA A 252 8.09 8.46 14.25
N SER A 253 9.17 9.19 14.50
CA SER A 253 9.37 10.58 14.08
C SER A 253 9.28 10.79 12.55
N TRP A 254 9.56 9.73 11.77
CA TRP A 254 9.43 9.75 10.32
C TRP A 254 8.03 9.37 9.82
N HIS A 255 7.04 9.39 10.70
CA HIS A 255 5.64 9.19 10.27
C HIS A 255 5.21 10.29 9.30
N GLY A 256 5.42 11.56 9.63
CA GLY A 256 4.95 12.72 8.87
C GLY A 256 6.00 13.81 8.67
N SER A 257 7.28 13.48 8.70
CA SER A 257 8.40 14.41 8.55
C SER A 257 9.03 14.30 7.17
N ALA A 258 9.37 15.45 6.57
CA ALA A 258 10.14 15.49 5.32
C ALA A 258 11.65 15.55 5.60
N PRO A 259 12.50 14.89 4.81
CA PRO A 259 13.94 15.00 4.94
C PRO A 259 14.42 16.38 4.51
N ASN A 260 15.47 16.89 5.18
CA ASN A 260 16.24 18.02 4.68
C ASN A 260 17.15 17.57 3.51
N LYS A 261 17.92 18.52 2.95
CA LYS A 261 18.78 18.23 1.77
C LYS A 261 19.80 17.13 2.04
N GLU A 262 20.50 17.18 3.17
CA GLU A 262 21.54 16.20 3.52
C GLU A 262 20.93 14.81 3.75
N GLN A 263 19.80 14.76 4.44
CA GLN A 263 19.03 13.53 4.65
C GLN A 263 18.48 12.95 3.33
N TYR A 264 17.99 13.82 2.44
CA TYR A 264 17.55 13.41 1.11
C TYR A 264 18.70 12.81 0.29
N GLU A 265 19.86 13.48 0.23
CA GLU A 265 21.05 13.00 -0.48
C GLU A 265 21.53 11.67 0.10
N GLN A 266 21.51 11.50 1.42
CA GLN A 266 21.83 10.22 2.08
C GLN A 266 20.84 9.13 1.69
N ALA A 267 19.53 9.38 1.76
CA ALA A 267 18.51 8.39 1.40
C ALA A 267 18.66 7.93 -0.06
N VAL A 268 18.87 8.87 -0.98
CA VAL A 268 19.12 8.58 -2.40
C VAL A 268 20.38 7.73 -2.58
N ALA A 269 21.46 8.06 -1.86
CA ALA A 269 22.71 7.29 -1.93
C ALA A 269 22.53 5.85 -1.43
N GLU A 270 21.84 5.65 -0.29
CA GLU A 270 21.57 4.33 0.29
C GLU A 270 20.72 3.46 -0.65
N ILE A 271 19.64 4.02 -1.20
CA ILE A 271 18.75 3.29 -2.12
C ILE A 271 19.49 2.95 -3.42
N ASN A 272 20.30 3.87 -3.98
CA ASN A 272 21.09 3.60 -5.18
C ASN A 272 22.20 2.56 -4.93
N ALA A 273 22.81 2.55 -3.76
CA ALA A 273 23.79 1.50 -3.39
C ALA A 273 23.11 0.12 -3.32
N ALA A 274 21.92 0.03 -2.73
CA ALA A 274 21.14 -1.20 -2.72
C ALA A 274 20.72 -1.64 -4.14
N LEU A 275 20.34 -0.69 -5.00
CA LEU A 275 19.99 -0.96 -6.41
C LEU A 275 21.19 -1.47 -7.21
N ALA A 276 22.38 -0.92 -6.98
CA ALA A 276 23.60 -1.33 -7.67
C ALA A 276 24.09 -2.74 -7.26
N ALA A 277 23.66 -3.23 -6.09
CA ALA A 277 23.99 -4.56 -5.58
C ALA A 277 23.07 -5.68 -6.11
N LEU A 278 22.02 -5.36 -6.87
CA LEU A 278 21.05 -6.30 -7.48
C LEU A 278 21.51 -6.77 -8.87
#